data_76a32f68ab80e4e9dc4fd6e9be7955f3
#
_entry.id   76a32f68ab80e4e9dc4fd6e9be7955f3
#
_cell.length_a   1.000
_cell.length_b   1.000
_cell.length_c   1.000
_cell.angle_alpha   90.00
_cell.angle_beta   90.00
_cell.angle_gamma   90.00
#
_symmetry.space_group_name_H-M   'P 1'
#
loop_
_entity.id
_entity.type
_entity.pdbx_description
1 polymer ?
#
loop_
_entity_poly.entity_id
_entity_poly.type
_entity_poly.pdbx_seq_one_letter_code
_entity_poly.pdbx_strand_id
1 'polypeptide(L)'
;GIKSEGVSFALQAEQKGTGHAVMMAGDFIDENSDMMILYGDTPLITGETLAKLVEVHREEGHGVTVVSSKVEDPTGYGRIMRNDAGSFQRIVEHKDASETERLINEINTGIYIFNGKDLKDSLGKLNNNNAQGEYYLTDCLELILNTGKKVEAVVAKDADEFFGVNSR
;
A
#
# COMPACT_ATOMS: atom_id res chain seq x y z
N GLY A 1 -18.92 -1.38 -19.42
CA GLY A 1 -18.89 -0.91 -18.03
C GLY A 1 -19.38 -2.00 -17.10
N ILE A 2 -18.64 -2.26 -16.03
CA ILE A 2 -19.04 -3.21 -14.98
C ILE A 2 -20.25 -2.58 -14.27
N LYS A 3 -21.45 -3.15 -14.48
CA LYS A 3 -22.61 -2.91 -13.64
C LYS A 3 -22.76 -4.13 -12.75
N SER A 4 -22.18 -4.12 -11.56
CA SER A 4 -22.50 -5.09 -10.52
C SER A 4 -23.14 -4.35 -9.34
N GLU A 5 -24.14 -4.97 -8.71
CA GLU A 5 -24.70 -4.46 -7.46
C GLU A 5 -23.59 -4.33 -6.41
N GLY A 6 -23.55 -3.21 -5.70
CA GLY A 6 -22.56 -2.95 -4.65
C GLY A 6 -21.23 -2.33 -5.13
N VAL A 7 -21.09 -1.96 -6.41
CA VAL A 7 -19.90 -1.22 -6.91
C VAL A 7 -20.20 0.27 -7.00
N SER A 8 -19.33 1.08 -6.40
CA SER A 8 -19.33 2.53 -6.48
C SER A 8 -18.09 3.03 -7.22
N PHE A 9 -18.15 4.22 -7.80
CA PHE A 9 -17.07 4.81 -8.57
C PHE A 9 -16.73 6.18 -8.00
N ALA A 10 -15.44 6.46 -7.83
CA ALA A 10 -14.89 7.78 -7.55
C ALA A 10 -14.06 8.24 -8.75
N LEU A 11 -14.29 9.46 -9.21
CA LEU A 11 -13.54 10.03 -10.33
C LEU A 11 -12.30 10.75 -9.82
N GLN A 12 -11.13 10.30 -10.22
CA GLN A 12 -9.90 11.09 -10.10
C GLN A 12 -9.69 11.91 -11.37
N ALA A 13 -10.24 13.13 -11.39
CA ALA A 13 -10.17 13.99 -12.57
C ALA A 13 -8.75 14.48 -12.89
N GLU A 14 -7.91 14.65 -11.87
CA GLU A 14 -6.50 15.02 -12.00
C GLU A 14 -5.65 13.92 -11.37
N GLN A 15 -4.68 13.39 -12.10
CA GLN A 15 -3.77 12.34 -11.61
C GLN A 15 -2.66 12.95 -10.74
N LYS A 16 -2.92 13.06 -9.44
CA LYS A 16 -1.98 13.62 -8.45
C LYS A 16 -1.40 12.56 -7.52
N GLY A 17 -1.31 11.32 -7.98
CA GLY A 17 -0.72 10.18 -7.26
C GLY A 17 -1.75 9.24 -6.64
N THR A 18 -1.24 8.15 -6.06
CA THR A 18 -2.03 7.03 -5.52
C THR A 18 -2.82 7.42 -4.27
N GLY A 19 -2.23 8.22 -3.39
CA GLY A 19 -2.92 8.77 -2.22
C GLY A 19 -4.07 9.68 -2.61
N HIS A 20 -3.88 10.52 -3.66
CA HIS A 20 -4.96 11.36 -4.18
C HIS A 20 -6.12 10.52 -4.74
N ALA A 21 -5.84 9.38 -5.39
CA ALA A 21 -6.90 8.47 -5.86
C ALA A 21 -7.77 7.98 -4.70
N VAL A 22 -7.14 7.60 -3.58
CA VAL A 22 -7.85 7.14 -2.37
C VAL A 22 -8.59 8.30 -1.70
N MET A 23 -8.05 9.53 -1.70
CA MET A 23 -8.76 10.72 -1.21
C MET A 23 -10.07 10.95 -1.98
N MET A 24 -10.09 10.72 -3.31
CA MET A 24 -11.32 10.86 -4.11
C MET A 24 -12.37 9.81 -3.74
N ALA A 25 -11.97 8.69 -3.20
CA ALA A 25 -12.86 7.64 -2.66
C ALA A 25 -13.17 7.83 -1.16
N GLY A 26 -12.82 8.98 -0.57
CA GLY A 26 -12.92 9.23 0.86
C GLY A 26 -14.30 9.01 1.48
N ASP A 27 -15.37 9.30 0.73
CA ASP A 27 -16.76 9.09 1.18
C ASP A 27 -17.12 7.59 1.32
N PHE A 28 -16.33 6.70 0.74
CA PHE A 28 -16.52 5.24 0.84
C PHE A 28 -15.68 4.62 1.97
N ILE A 29 -14.83 5.39 2.64
CA ILE A 29 -14.01 4.91 3.75
C ILE A 29 -14.88 4.84 5.01
N ASP A 30 -15.16 3.60 5.46
CA ASP A 30 -15.80 3.36 6.75
C ASP A 30 -14.75 3.33 7.87
N GLU A 31 -14.81 4.30 8.77
CA GLU A 31 -13.88 4.44 9.89
C GLU A 31 -13.96 3.29 10.92
N ASN A 32 -15.05 2.51 10.89
CA ASN A 32 -15.26 1.39 11.80
C ASN A 32 -14.90 0.03 11.20
N SER A 33 -14.40 0.02 9.96
CA SER A 33 -14.07 -1.19 9.21
C SER A 33 -12.62 -1.17 8.73
N ASP A 34 -12.09 -2.35 8.39
CA ASP A 34 -10.82 -2.44 7.69
C ASP A 34 -11.04 -2.18 6.20
N MET A 35 -10.17 -1.40 5.60
CA MET A 35 -10.20 -1.01 4.20
C MET A 35 -9.09 -1.73 3.44
N MET A 36 -9.46 -2.57 2.48
CA MET A 36 -8.50 -3.20 1.59
C MET A 36 -8.33 -2.34 0.34
N ILE A 37 -7.09 -2.03 0.00
CA ILE A 37 -6.72 -1.28 -1.21
C ILE A 37 -5.89 -2.19 -2.10
N LEU A 38 -6.32 -2.34 -3.35
CA LEU A 38 -5.67 -3.14 -4.37
C LEU A 38 -5.40 -2.27 -5.60
N TYR A 39 -4.21 -2.41 -6.18
CA TYR A 39 -3.94 -1.83 -7.48
C TYR A 39 -4.55 -2.71 -8.57
N GLY A 40 -5.13 -2.09 -9.60
CA GLY A 40 -5.88 -2.79 -10.66
C GLY A 40 -5.02 -3.65 -11.59
N ASP A 41 -3.70 -3.59 -11.47
CA ASP A 41 -2.72 -4.33 -12.24
C ASP A 41 -2.18 -5.59 -11.54
N THR A 42 -2.77 -6.00 -10.40
CA THR A 42 -2.43 -7.22 -9.65
C THR A 42 -3.54 -8.29 -9.75
N PRO A 43 -3.84 -8.83 -10.96
CA PRO A 43 -5.03 -9.64 -11.19
C PRO A 43 -4.93 -11.09 -10.68
N LEU A 44 -3.75 -11.55 -10.24
CA LEU A 44 -3.51 -12.96 -9.89
C LEU A 44 -3.66 -13.27 -8.41
N ILE A 45 -3.89 -12.25 -7.56
CA ILE A 45 -4.07 -12.48 -6.12
C ILE A 45 -5.32 -13.30 -5.85
N THR A 46 -5.19 -14.35 -5.02
CA THR A 46 -6.31 -15.22 -4.69
C THR A 46 -7.12 -14.71 -3.51
N GLY A 47 -8.41 -15.07 -3.47
CA GLY A 47 -9.26 -14.75 -2.33
C GLY A 47 -8.77 -15.38 -1.02
N GLU A 48 -8.10 -16.55 -1.09
CA GLU A 48 -7.51 -17.21 0.09
C GLU A 48 -6.35 -16.40 0.67
N THR A 49 -5.47 -15.88 -0.19
CA THR A 49 -4.36 -15.01 0.22
C THR A 49 -4.87 -13.74 0.87
N LEU A 50 -5.90 -13.09 0.26
CA LEU A 50 -6.52 -11.89 0.84
C LEU A 50 -7.16 -12.18 2.21
N ALA A 51 -7.86 -13.31 2.37
CA ALA A 51 -8.47 -13.69 3.65
C ALA A 51 -7.43 -13.87 4.76
N LYS A 52 -6.29 -14.51 4.47
CA LYS A 52 -5.17 -14.68 5.42
C LYS A 52 -4.55 -13.34 5.82
N LEU A 53 -4.42 -12.40 4.88
CA LEU A 53 -3.90 -11.07 5.18
C LEU A 53 -4.83 -10.29 6.12
N VAL A 54 -6.15 -10.39 5.92
CA VAL A 54 -7.14 -9.79 6.82
C VAL A 54 -7.08 -10.41 8.20
N GLU A 55 -6.92 -11.73 8.30
CA GLU A 55 -6.78 -12.44 9.57
C GLU A 55 -5.56 -11.92 10.34
N VAL A 56 -4.37 -11.92 9.73
CA VAL A 56 -3.13 -11.40 10.33
C VAL A 56 -3.27 -9.94 10.76
N HIS A 57 -3.84 -9.10 9.90
CA HIS A 57 -4.06 -7.69 10.19
C HIS A 57 -4.87 -7.50 11.49
N ARG A 58 -5.96 -8.27 11.65
CA ARG A 58 -6.87 -8.17 12.80
C ARG A 58 -6.29 -8.80 14.07
N GLU A 59 -5.73 -9.98 13.97
CA GLU A 59 -5.16 -10.69 15.13
C GLU A 59 -4.02 -9.93 15.76
N GLU A 60 -3.16 -9.30 14.97
CA GLU A 60 -2.03 -8.52 15.42
C GLU A 60 -2.39 -7.06 15.79
N GLY A 61 -3.59 -6.61 15.43
CA GLY A 61 -4.08 -5.26 15.71
C GLY A 61 -3.30 -4.18 14.98
N HIS A 62 -3.00 -4.42 13.70
CA HIS A 62 -2.27 -3.46 12.87
C HIS A 62 -3.12 -2.24 12.51
N GLY A 63 -2.52 -1.04 12.46
CA GLY A 63 -3.12 0.14 11.84
C GLY A 63 -3.07 0.03 10.32
N VAL A 64 -2.00 -0.58 9.79
CA VAL A 64 -1.88 -0.96 8.39
C VAL A 64 -0.99 -2.19 8.20
N THR A 65 -1.38 -3.06 7.28
CA THR A 65 -0.58 -4.18 6.76
C THR A 65 -0.37 -3.98 5.28
N VAL A 66 0.87 -4.01 4.82
CA VAL A 66 1.23 -4.00 3.39
C VAL A 66 1.78 -5.36 2.99
N VAL A 67 1.45 -5.80 1.79
CA VAL A 67 2.09 -6.98 1.21
C VAL A 67 3.38 -6.55 0.52
N SER A 68 4.47 -7.22 0.84
CA SER A 68 5.75 -7.05 0.17
C SER A 68 6.17 -8.31 -0.58
N SER A 69 7.09 -8.17 -1.50
CA SER A 69 7.71 -9.30 -2.22
C SER A 69 9.20 -9.05 -2.39
N LYS A 70 9.99 -10.12 -2.44
CA LYS A 70 11.41 -10.04 -2.78
C LYS A 70 11.61 -10.40 -4.25
N VAL A 71 12.27 -9.51 -4.98
CA VAL A 71 12.46 -9.62 -6.42
C VAL A 71 13.92 -9.50 -6.80
N GLU A 72 14.30 -10.05 -7.96
CA GLU A 72 15.67 -9.91 -8.49
C GLU A 72 15.92 -8.49 -9.01
N ASP A 73 14.97 -7.93 -9.75
CA ASP A 73 15.02 -6.55 -10.23
C ASP A 73 13.90 -5.70 -9.62
N PRO A 74 14.22 -4.88 -8.60
CA PRO A 74 13.26 -4.01 -7.95
C PRO A 74 13.03 -2.68 -8.66
N THR A 75 13.55 -2.49 -9.87
CA THR A 75 13.44 -1.21 -10.61
C THR A 75 11.99 -0.80 -10.81
N GLY A 76 11.69 0.45 -10.51
CA GLY A 76 10.35 1.04 -10.65
C GLY A 76 9.42 0.88 -9.45
N TYR A 77 9.70 -0.03 -8.51
CA TYR A 77 8.87 -0.27 -7.34
C TYR A 77 9.29 0.57 -6.12
N GLY A 78 8.38 0.82 -5.20
CA GLY A 78 8.67 1.32 -3.86
C GLY A 78 9.43 0.27 -3.04
N ARG A 79 10.41 0.68 -2.24
CA ARG A 79 11.23 -0.19 -1.38
C ARG A 79 10.71 -0.23 0.04
N ILE A 80 10.59 -1.42 0.60
CA ILE A 80 10.28 -1.61 2.02
C ILE A 80 11.54 -1.37 2.83
N MET A 81 11.51 -0.34 3.66
CA MET A 81 12.60 -0.04 4.58
C MET A 81 12.33 -0.72 5.91
N ARG A 82 13.34 -1.44 6.42
CA ARG A 82 13.31 -2.06 7.75
C ARG A 82 14.45 -1.55 8.60
N ASN A 83 14.24 -1.52 9.92
CA ASN A 83 15.31 -1.22 10.87
C ASN A 83 16.20 -2.45 11.11
N ASP A 84 17.25 -2.31 11.90
CA ASP A 84 18.21 -3.39 12.23
C ASP A 84 17.53 -4.59 12.94
N ALA A 85 16.38 -4.39 13.59
CA ALA A 85 15.57 -5.44 14.18
C ALA A 85 14.62 -6.12 13.18
N GLY A 86 14.61 -5.70 11.91
CA GLY A 86 13.74 -6.24 10.87
C GLY A 86 12.32 -5.65 10.86
N SER A 87 11.99 -4.69 11.73
CA SER A 87 10.68 -4.06 11.78
C SER A 87 10.50 -3.06 10.66
N PHE A 88 9.28 -2.93 10.16
CA PHE A 88 8.92 -1.92 9.16
C PHE A 88 9.24 -0.50 9.63
N GLN A 89 9.77 0.33 8.73
CA GLN A 89 9.99 1.76 8.97
C GLN A 89 9.16 2.63 8.04
N ARG A 90 9.33 2.47 6.74
CA ARG A 90 8.66 3.26 5.71
C ARG A 90 8.77 2.59 4.34
N ILE A 91 8.09 3.15 3.36
CA ILE A 91 8.27 2.82 1.95
C ILE A 91 8.94 4.02 1.27
N VAL A 92 9.95 3.77 0.44
CA VAL A 92 10.61 4.80 -0.37
C VAL A 92 10.32 4.51 -1.84
N GLU A 93 9.65 5.43 -2.51
CA GLU A 93 9.35 5.30 -3.93
C GLU A 93 10.65 5.32 -4.76
N HIS A 94 10.66 4.60 -5.90
CA HIS A 94 11.87 4.42 -6.71
C HIS A 94 12.57 5.74 -7.10
N LYS A 95 11.80 6.78 -7.40
CA LYS A 95 12.34 8.08 -7.84
C LYS A 95 12.92 8.89 -6.68
N ASP A 96 12.47 8.64 -5.46
CA ASP A 96 12.94 9.31 -4.24
C ASP A 96 14.08 8.53 -3.56
N ALA A 97 14.28 7.25 -3.94
CA ALA A 97 15.27 6.37 -3.33
C ALA A 97 16.72 6.78 -3.67
N SER A 98 17.56 6.84 -2.64
CA SER A 98 19.02 6.95 -2.77
C SER A 98 19.62 5.73 -3.46
N GLU A 99 20.88 5.80 -3.85
CA GLU A 99 21.58 4.67 -4.48
C GLU A 99 21.60 3.42 -3.59
N THR A 100 21.79 3.59 -2.29
CA THR A 100 21.79 2.49 -1.32
C THR A 100 20.39 1.89 -1.11
N GLU A 101 19.36 2.71 -1.04
CA GLU A 101 17.97 2.25 -0.92
C GLU A 101 17.49 1.50 -2.16
N ARG A 102 17.98 1.88 -3.35
CA ARG A 102 17.68 1.17 -4.61
C ARG A 102 18.21 -0.26 -4.65
N LEU A 103 19.21 -0.60 -3.83
CA LEU A 103 19.76 -1.96 -3.72
C LEU A 103 18.85 -2.91 -2.92
N ILE A 104 17.87 -2.38 -2.19
CA ILE A 104 16.90 -3.19 -1.43
C ILE A 104 15.99 -3.89 -2.42
N ASN A 105 15.88 -5.20 -2.28
CA ASN A 105 15.09 -6.07 -3.15
C ASN A 105 13.69 -6.39 -2.61
N GLU A 106 13.34 -5.96 -1.40
CA GLU A 106 11.99 -6.06 -0.86
C GLU A 106 11.16 -4.87 -1.35
N ILE A 107 10.12 -5.17 -2.11
CA ILE A 107 9.29 -4.16 -2.78
C ILE A 107 7.87 -4.13 -2.22
N ASN A 108 7.24 -2.98 -2.38
CA ASN A 108 5.81 -2.78 -2.19
C ASN A 108 5.03 -3.36 -3.37
N THR A 109 4.06 -4.23 -3.11
CA THR A 109 3.21 -4.85 -4.16
C THR A 109 1.96 -4.01 -4.50
N GLY A 110 1.67 -2.96 -3.74
CA GLY A 110 0.46 -2.15 -3.94
C GLY A 110 -0.81 -2.75 -3.30
N ILE A 111 -0.65 -3.70 -2.38
CA ILE A 111 -1.75 -4.34 -1.68
C ILE A 111 -1.67 -3.98 -0.20
N TYR A 112 -2.75 -3.38 0.32
CA TYR A 112 -2.80 -2.88 1.68
C TYR A 112 -4.11 -3.25 2.37
N ILE A 113 -4.02 -3.42 3.69
CA ILE A 113 -5.18 -3.44 4.58
C ILE A 113 -4.95 -2.36 5.62
N PHE A 114 -5.82 -1.38 5.66
CA PHE A 114 -5.79 -0.28 6.62
C PHE A 114 -6.94 -0.40 7.61
N ASN A 115 -6.72 -0.04 8.85
CA ASN A 115 -7.82 0.40 9.69
C ASN A 115 -8.43 1.67 9.07
N GLY A 116 -9.75 1.71 8.87
CA GLY A 116 -10.42 2.77 8.11
C GLY A 116 -10.23 4.15 8.73
N LYS A 117 -10.26 4.24 10.08
CA LYS A 117 -10.00 5.50 10.78
C LYS A 117 -8.57 5.97 10.58
N ASP A 118 -7.60 5.08 10.74
CA ASP A 118 -6.18 5.42 10.58
C ASP A 118 -5.86 5.84 9.13
N LEU A 119 -6.49 5.18 8.15
CA LEU A 119 -6.41 5.59 6.75
C LEU A 119 -6.91 7.02 6.56
N LYS A 120 -8.12 7.31 7.00
CA LYS A 120 -8.76 8.62 6.83
C LYS A 120 -7.96 9.74 7.50
N ASP A 121 -7.48 9.49 8.72
CA ASP A 121 -6.67 10.43 9.48
C ASP A 121 -5.30 10.69 8.82
N SER A 122 -4.70 9.67 8.18
CA SER A 122 -3.41 9.80 7.48
C SER A 122 -3.54 10.47 6.12
N LEU A 123 -4.59 10.16 5.35
CA LEU A 123 -4.86 10.82 4.06
C LEU A 123 -4.94 12.34 4.19
N GLY A 124 -5.55 12.84 5.28
CA GLY A 124 -5.64 14.27 5.56
C GLY A 124 -4.30 14.96 5.87
N LYS A 125 -3.23 14.20 6.08
CA LYS A 125 -1.88 14.69 6.40
C LYS A 125 -0.89 14.52 5.26
N LEU A 126 -1.28 13.87 4.16
CA LEU A 126 -0.41 13.68 3.00
C LEU A 126 0.02 15.02 2.42
N ASN A 127 1.25 15.06 1.93
CA ASN A 127 1.79 16.17 1.15
C ASN A 127 2.38 15.64 -0.16
N ASN A 128 2.80 16.52 -1.04
CA ASN A 128 3.38 16.19 -2.33
C ASN A 128 4.83 16.68 -2.46
N ASN A 129 5.56 16.80 -1.35
CA ASN A 129 6.96 17.24 -1.31
C ASN A 129 7.91 16.06 -1.64
N ASN A 130 7.83 15.54 -2.85
CA ASN A 130 8.62 14.43 -3.35
C ASN A 130 9.02 14.64 -4.82
N ALA A 131 9.83 13.74 -5.37
CA ALA A 131 10.40 13.87 -6.72
C ALA A 131 9.34 13.95 -7.83
N GLN A 132 8.13 13.44 -7.60
CA GLN A 132 7.04 13.46 -8.58
C GLN A 132 6.02 14.59 -8.34
N GLY A 133 6.03 15.25 -7.17
CA GLY A 133 5.02 16.24 -6.80
C GLY A 133 3.64 15.61 -6.56
N GLU A 134 3.60 14.33 -6.18
CA GLU A 134 2.38 13.53 -6.05
C GLU A 134 2.07 13.20 -4.59
N TYR A 135 0.80 12.95 -4.27
CA TYR A 135 0.39 12.41 -2.99
C TYR A 135 0.54 10.88 -3.01
N TYR A 136 1.53 10.36 -2.30
CA TYR A 136 1.79 8.93 -2.23
C TYR A 136 0.94 8.25 -1.15
N LEU A 137 0.21 7.19 -1.51
CA LEU A 137 -0.49 6.37 -0.52
C LEU A 137 0.49 5.72 0.47
N THR A 138 1.69 5.41 0.00
CA THR A 138 2.75 4.79 0.80
C THR A 138 3.21 5.65 1.98
N ASP A 139 3.08 6.97 1.91
CA ASP A 139 3.39 7.87 3.04
C ASP A 139 2.42 7.70 4.21
N CYS A 140 1.19 7.20 3.97
CA CYS A 140 0.24 6.90 5.03
C CYS A 140 0.79 5.88 6.04
N LEU A 141 1.61 4.91 5.60
CA LEU A 141 2.16 3.88 6.47
C LEU A 141 3.09 4.49 7.53
N GLU A 142 3.98 5.38 7.11
CA GLU A 142 4.88 6.10 8.04
C GLU A 142 4.10 7.04 8.96
N LEU A 143 3.10 7.76 8.43
CA LEU A 143 2.24 8.61 9.23
C LEU A 143 1.50 7.81 10.32
N ILE A 144 0.97 6.62 10.00
CA ILE A 144 0.30 5.74 10.95
C ILE A 144 1.30 5.19 11.97
N LEU A 145 2.49 4.73 11.54
CA LEU A 145 3.56 4.25 12.41
C LEU A 145 3.94 5.32 13.46
N ASN A 146 4.05 6.58 13.03
CA ASN A 146 4.39 7.71 13.89
C ASN A 146 3.32 8.05 14.93
N THR A 147 2.10 7.53 14.81
CA THR A 147 1.08 7.61 15.86
C THR A 147 1.23 6.55 16.96
N GLY A 148 2.21 5.64 16.83
CA GLY A 148 2.44 4.51 17.75
C GLY A 148 1.61 3.27 17.40
N LYS A 149 0.92 3.25 16.26
CA LYS A 149 0.21 2.07 15.75
C LYS A 149 1.20 1.06 15.17
N LYS A 150 0.84 -0.21 15.20
CA LYS A 150 1.61 -1.24 14.53
C LYS A 150 1.44 -1.12 13.01
N VAL A 151 2.54 -1.19 12.30
CA VAL A 151 2.60 -1.28 10.83
C VAL A 151 3.48 -2.46 10.45
N GLU A 152 3.00 -3.32 9.56
CA GLU A 152 3.76 -4.50 9.15
C GLU A 152 3.77 -4.65 7.63
N ALA A 153 4.93 -5.05 7.11
CA ALA A 153 5.09 -5.51 5.74
C ALA A 153 5.22 -7.03 5.75
N VAL A 154 4.18 -7.71 5.27
CA VAL A 154 4.12 -9.17 5.20
C VAL A 154 4.69 -9.62 3.86
N VAL A 155 5.78 -10.40 3.92
CA VAL A 155 6.41 -10.93 2.69
C VAL A 155 5.53 -12.02 2.10
N ALA A 156 5.14 -11.86 0.85
CA ALA A 156 4.39 -12.86 0.10
C ALA A 156 5.19 -14.16 -0.04
N LYS A 157 4.52 -15.30 0.15
CA LYS A 157 5.15 -16.62 -0.02
C LYS A 157 5.37 -16.97 -1.49
N ASP A 158 4.45 -16.54 -2.34
CA ASP A 158 4.54 -16.73 -3.79
C ASP A 158 4.54 -15.34 -4.46
N ALA A 159 5.67 -14.99 -5.04
CA ALA A 159 5.86 -13.71 -5.70
C ALA A 159 4.96 -13.57 -6.93
N ASP A 160 4.68 -14.68 -7.63
CA ASP A 160 3.94 -14.66 -8.89
C ASP A 160 2.47 -14.22 -8.73
N GLU A 161 1.88 -14.42 -7.54
CA GLU A 161 0.52 -13.93 -7.25
C GLU A 161 0.39 -12.40 -7.27
N PHE A 162 1.51 -11.67 -7.11
CA PHE A 162 1.52 -10.22 -6.91
C PHE A 162 2.07 -9.43 -8.09
N PHE A 163 2.57 -10.10 -9.12
CA PHE A 163 3.03 -9.43 -10.33
C PHE A 163 1.93 -9.33 -11.39
N GLY A 164 1.68 -8.11 -11.83
CA GLY A 164 0.77 -7.83 -12.92
C GLY A 164 1.25 -8.40 -14.26
N VAL A 165 0.34 -8.53 -15.21
CA VAL A 165 0.55 -9.09 -16.56
C VAL A 165 1.55 -8.26 -17.41
N ASN A 166 2.11 -7.19 -16.88
CA ASN A 166 2.96 -6.22 -17.60
C ASN A 166 4.48 -6.51 -17.54
N SER A 167 4.89 -7.65 -16.98
CA SER A 167 6.30 -8.08 -17.06
C SER A 167 6.56 -8.81 -18.38
N ARG A 168 6.67 -8.05 -19.46
CA ARG A 168 7.31 -8.51 -20.71
C ARG A 168 8.41 -7.55 -21.10
#